data_3b23e034ab230def47bd5dfb7bff1802
#
_entry.id   3b23e034ab230def47bd5dfb7bff1802
#
_cell.length_a   1.000
_cell.length_b   1.000
_cell.length_c   1.000
_cell.angle_alpha   90.00
_cell.angle_beta   90.00
_cell.angle_gamma   90.00
#
_symmetry.space_group_name_H-M   'P 1'
#
loop_
_entity.id
_entity.type
_entity.pdbx_description
1 polymer ?
#
loop_
_entity_poly.entity_id
_entity_poly.type
_entity_poly.pdbx_seq_one_letter_code
_entity_poly.pdbx_strand_id
1 'polypeptide(L)'
;MKPFLTLCALLAGLSVLPSLTAAQDARATVTVKDREFRTYPYSDPDPVAHPGAIYPYFRFQGYTAVPVKKTWKVVTLENAYIRVDIAPQMGGKILGAIEKSTGRPFIYYNNVVKFREIAMRGPWTSGGVEFNFGDLGHAPTTASPVDYLTRTNADGSVSCIVGTTDLASRTVWRVEVRLPADKAYVETRSFWYNPTDLTASRYHWMNGAADAADDLEFIYPGSAFIGHDGELGAWPINPQGRDISKYRNNDFGSYKSYHVLGKNTDFFGALWSKRDLGVLHWSRFADKPGKKIWIWGHSREGMIWHGLLTDPDLGNSQYVEIQSGIHSTSRPRGVI
;
A
#
# COMPACT_ATOMS: atom_id res chain seq x y z
N MET A 1 -33.01 83.83 15.58
CA MET A 1 -33.29 82.43 15.23
C MET A 1 -32.63 82.10 13.90
N LYS A 2 -31.53 81.35 13.89
CA LYS A 2 -30.84 80.97 12.68
C LYS A 2 -31.07 79.42 12.49
N PRO A 3 -31.41 78.96 11.30
CA PRO A 3 -31.53 77.53 11.07
C PRO A 3 -30.19 76.86 10.77
N PHE A 4 -29.95 75.74 11.38
CA PHE A 4 -28.82 74.81 11.11
C PHE A 4 -29.11 74.04 9.85
N LEU A 5 -28.25 74.07 8.85
CA LEU A 5 -28.21 73.20 7.73
C LEU A 5 -27.34 71.99 8.14
N THR A 6 -27.95 70.78 8.11
CA THR A 6 -27.26 69.53 8.30
C THR A 6 -26.86 68.98 6.93
N LEU A 7 -25.58 68.86 6.70
CA LEU A 7 -24.97 68.29 5.47
C LEU A 7 -24.85 66.77 5.63
N CYS A 8 -25.68 65.98 4.93
CA CYS A 8 -25.50 64.53 4.84
C CYS A 8 -24.45 64.17 3.79
N ALA A 9 -23.30 63.67 4.24
CA ALA A 9 -22.28 63.08 3.36
C ALA A 9 -22.65 61.65 3.05
N LEU A 10 -22.97 61.31 1.79
CA LEU A 10 -23.07 59.98 1.29
C LEU A 10 -21.66 59.38 1.09
N LEU A 11 -21.28 58.42 1.93
CA LEU A 11 -20.13 57.56 1.69
C LEU A 11 -20.54 56.42 0.74
N ALA A 12 -20.12 56.49 -0.53
CA ALA A 12 -20.20 55.40 -1.48
C ALA A 12 -19.13 54.38 -1.14
N GLY A 13 -19.52 53.28 -0.45
CA GLY A 13 -18.65 52.15 -0.21
C GLY A 13 -18.43 51.36 -1.50
N LEU A 14 -17.24 51.42 -2.09
CA LEU A 14 -16.81 50.47 -3.11
C LEU A 14 -16.65 49.10 -2.44
N SER A 15 -17.61 48.22 -2.61
CA SER A 15 -17.46 46.80 -2.32
C SER A 15 -16.57 46.18 -3.40
N VAL A 16 -15.31 45.95 -3.06
CA VAL A 16 -14.41 45.09 -3.85
C VAL A 16 -14.90 43.66 -3.66
N LEU A 17 -15.65 43.17 -4.63
CA LEU A 17 -15.96 41.75 -4.72
C LEU A 17 -14.63 41.00 -4.91
N PRO A 18 -14.32 39.95 -4.10
CA PRO A 18 -13.16 39.15 -4.37
C PRO A 18 -13.34 38.51 -5.74
N SER A 19 -12.39 38.74 -6.62
CA SER A 19 -12.31 38.07 -7.90
C SER A 19 -12.36 36.58 -7.64
N LEU A 20 -13.38 35.91 -8.13
CA LEU A 20 -13.39 34.45 -8.27
C LEU A 20 -12.22 34.14 -9.20
N THR A 21 -11.05 33.81 -8.63
CA THR A 21 -9.98 33.15 -9.38
C THR A 21 -10.61 31.93 -9.98
N ALA A 22 -10.65 31.89 -11.31
CA ALA A 22 -11.08 30.71 -12.05
C ALA A 22 -10.34 29.52 -11.44
N ALA A 23 -11.10 28.51 -11.01
CA ALA A 23 -10.53 27.27 -10.54
C ALA A 23 -9.60 26.80 -11.68
N GLN A 24 -8.30 26.85 -11.46
CA GLN A 24 -7.33 26.35 -12.40
C GLN A 24 -7.72 24.90 -12.63
N ASP A 25 -8.01 24.51 -13.88
CA ASP A 25 -8.44 23.16 -14.23
C ASP A 25 -7.52 22.17 -13.53
N ALA A 26 -8.01 21.58 -12.44
CA ALA A 26 -7.23 20.65 -11.66
C ALA A 26 -6.86 19.46 -12.54
N ARG A 27 -5.59 19.24 -12.76
CA ARG A 27 -5.07 18.13 -13.57
C ARG A 27 -4.06 17.33 -12.79
N ALA A 28 -4.19 16.03 -12.86
CA ALA A 28 -3.11 15.15 -12.45
C ALA A 28 -2.10 14.99 -13.59
N THR A 29 -0.87 14.65 -13.24
CA THR A 29 0.22 14.40 -14.19
C THR A 29 0.77 13.00 -14.01
N VAL A 30 1.25 12.41 -15.09
CA VAL A 30 1.99 11.16 -15.08
C VAL A 30 3.36 11.37 -15.71
N THR A 31 4.42 10.93 -15.03
CA THR A 31 5.78 10.96 -15.54
C THR A 31 6.46 9.62 -15.38
N VAL A 32 7.39 9.29 -16.27
CA VAL A 32 8.20 8.08 -16.19
C VAL A 32 9.66 8.50 -16.15
N LYS A 33 10.36 8.11 -15.09
CA LYS A 33 11.77 8.48 -14.89
C LYS A 33 12.54 7.31 -14.32
N ASP A 34 13.81 7.25 -14.66
CA ASP A 34 14.75 6.36 -14.03
C ASP A 34 15.24 6.99 -12.71
N ARG A 35 15.25 6.20 -11.63
CA ARG A 35 15.69 6.61 -10.29
C ARG A 35 16.68 5.60 -9.75
N GLU A 36 17.75 6.08 -9.16
CA GLU A 36 18.76 5.24 -8.50
C GLU A 36 18.31 4.92 -7.06
N PHE A 37 18.40 3.63 -6.69
CA PHE A 37 18.19 3.15 -5.34
C PHE A 37 19.39 2.31 -4.87
N ARG A 38 19.69 2.36 -3.58
CA ARG A 38 20.47 1.33 -2.92
C ARG A 38 19.71 0.03 -3.06
N THR A 39 20.31 -0.95 -3.73
CA THR A 39 19.64 -2.22 -4.04
C THR A 39 20.49 -3.38 -3.53
N TYR A 40 19.87 -4.28 -2.78
CA TYR A 40 20.41 -5.57 -2.40
C TYR A 40 19.86 -6.62 -3.36
N PRO A 41 20.60 -7.00 -4.42
CA PRO A 41 20.09 -7.90 -5.43
C PRO A 41 19.84 -9.31 -4.88
N TYR A 42 19.06 -10.06 -5.63
CA TYR A 42 18.83 -11.47 -5.43
C TYR A 42 19.44 -12.24 -6.59
N SER A 43 19.89 -13.47 -6.35
CA SER A 43 20.42 -14.33 -7.41
C SER A 43 19.33 -14.72 -8.41
N ASP A 44 19.74 -15.09 -9.60
CA ASP A 44 18.85 -15.67 -10.58
C ASP A 44 18.18 -16.95 -10.05
N PRO A 45 16.98 -17.29 -10.55
CA PRO A 45 16.33 -18.53 -10.17
C PRO A 45 17.13 -19.76 -10.59
N ASP A 46 16.95 -20.84 -9.86
CA ASP A 46 17.56 -22.11 -10.20
C ASP A 46 16.79 -22.73 -11.38
N PRO A 47 17.46 -23.23 -12.44
CA PRO A 47 16.78 -23.91 -13.55
C PRO A 47 16.22 -25.28 -13.16
N VAL A 48 16.62 -25.82 -12.00
CA VAL A 48 16.19 -27.13 -11.52
C VAL A 48 15.12 -26.96 -10.46
N ALA A 49 14.01 -27.71 -10.59
CA ALA A 49 12.94 -27.70 -9.62
C ALA A 49 13.41 -28.20 -8.24
N HIS A 50 12.98 -27.52 -7.19
CA HIS A 50 13.25 -27.87 -5.80
C HIS A 50 11.96 -28.20 -5.06
N PRO A 51 11.93 -29.24 -4.19
CA PRO A 51 10.79 -29.49 -3.33
C PRO A 51 10.44 -28.25 -2.47
N GLY A 52 9.16 -27.91 -2.39
CA GLY A 52 8.67 -26.77 -1.61
C GLY A 52 8.85 -25.41 -2.27
N ALA A 53 9.56 -25.29 -3.39
CA ALA A 53 9.67 -24.07 -4.15
C ALA A 53 8.66 -24.04 -5.30
N ILE A 54 8.15 -22.85 -5.63
CA ILE A 54 7.30 -22.62 -6.81
C ILE A 54 8.14 -22.02 -7.95
N TYR A 55 7.74 -22.30 -9.20
CA TYR A 55 8.37 -21.70 -10.37
C TYR A 55 8.38 -20.17 -10.25
N PRO A 56 9.51 -19.49 -10.49
CA PRO A 56 10.74 -19.93 -11.17
C PRO A 56 11.88 -20.46 -10.27
N TYR A 57 11.62 -21.02 -9.12
CA TYR A 57 12.54 -21.77 -8.25
C TYR A 57 13.72 -20.95 -7.71
N PHE A 58 13.43 -19.81 -7.10
CA PHE A 58 14.47 -19.04 -6.41
C PHE A 58 15.04 -19.80 -5.21
N ARG A 59 16.34 -19.61 -4.98
CA ARG A 59 17.02 -20.18 -3.82
C ARG A 59 16.70 -19.38 -2.57
N PHE A 60 16.40 -20.02 -1.47
CA PHE A 60 16.15 -19.33 -0.19
C PHE A 60 17.27 -18.35 0.19
N GLN A 61 18.52 -18.76 -0.02
CA GLN A 61 19.72 -17.97 0.32
C GLN A 61 20.23 -17.11 -0.86
N GLY A 62 19.41 -16.86 -1.88
CA GLY A 62 19.80 -16.09 -3.06
C GLY A 62 20.03 -14.59 -2.83
N TYR A 63 19.80 -14.08 -1.61
CA TYR A 63 20.00 -12.68 -1.27
C TYR A 63 21.48 -12.35 -0.98
N THR A 64 21.82 -11.07 -1.08
CA THR A 64 23.13 -10.55 -0.70
C THR A 64 23.01 -9.52 0.42
N ALA A 65 24.06 -9.42 1.24
CA ALA A 65 24.22 -8.35 2.22
C ALA A 65 25.02 -7.15 1.66
N VAL A 66 25.50 -7.25 0.40
CA VAL A 66 26.30 -6.19 -0.24
C VAL A 66 25.39 -5.40 -1.19
N PRO A 67 25.12 -4.12 -0.91
CA PRO A 67 24.29 -3.29 -1.77
C PRO A 67 25.07 -2.81 -2.99
N VAL A 68 24.30 -2.55 -4.05
CA VAL A 68 24.77 -1.84 -5.25
C VAL A 68 23.84 -0.67 -5.53
N LYS A 69 24.35 0.33 -6.25
CA LYS A 69 23.50 1.36 -6.84
C LYS A 69 22.88 0.79 -8.10
N LYS A 70 21.54 0.74 -8.15
CA LYS A 70 20.82 0.25 -9.32
C LYS A 70 19.73 1.23 -9.70
N THR A 71 19.61 1.48 -10.99
CA THR A 71 18.57 2.32 -11.57
C THR A 71 17.31 1.50 -11.82
N TRP A 72 16.19 2.03 -11.37
CA TRP A 72 14.87 1.45 -11.52
C TRP A 72 13.94 2.44 -12.20
N LYS A 73 13.09 1.95 -13.07
CA LYS A 73 12.04 2.74 -13.69
C LYS A 73 10.92 3.01 -12.70
N VAL A 74 10.56 4.29 -12.55
CA VAL A 74 9.49 4.74 -11.67
C VAL A 74 8.47 5.53 -12.47
N VAL A 75 7.22 5.13 -12.38
CA VAL A 75 6.07 5.88 -12.86
C VAL A 75 5.53 6.68 -11.68
N THR A 76 5.48 8.00 -11.83
CA THR A 76 4.94 8.91 -10.81
C THR A 76 3.61 9.48 -11.28
N LEU A 77 2.56 9.28 -10.50
CA LEU A 77 1.28 9.95 -10.63
C LEU A 77 1.23 11.07 -9.58
N GLU A 78 0.88 12.28 -10.00
CA GLU A 78 0.90 13.44 -9.10
C GLU A 78 -0.24 14.42 -9.41
N ASN A 79 -0.88 14.91 -8.35
CA ASN A 79 -1.83 16.03 -8.41
C ASN A 79 -1.47 17.10 -7.36
N ALA A 80 -2.37 18.02 -7.07
CA ALA A 80 -2.14 19.07 -6.08
C ALA A 80 -1.95 18.51 -4.65
N TYR A 81 -2.49 17.34 -4.33
CA TYR A 81 -2.59 16.81 -2.96
C TYR A 81 -1.60 15.69 -2.65
N ILE A 82 -1.42 14.77 -3.58
CA ILE A 82 -0.61 13.57 -3.34
C ILE A 82 0.27 13.23 -4.55
N ARG A 83 1.36 12.52 -4.24
CA ARG A 83 2.26 11.87 -5.21
C ARG A 83 2.31 10.38 -4.93
N VAL A 84 2.17 9.57 -5.97
CA VAL A 84 2.20 8.11 -5.92
C VAL A 84 3.26 7.59 -6.88
N ASP A 85 4.23 6.84 -6.37
CA ASP A 85 5.32 6.27 -7.16
C ASP A 85 5.07 4.76 -7.37
N ILE A 86 5.21 4.27 -8.59
CA ILE A 86 4.95 2.89 -9.00
C ILE A 86 6.19 2.32 -9.68
N ALA A 87 6.55 1.06 -9.39
CA ALA A 87 7.72 0.40 -9.95
C ALA A 87 7.34 -0.80 -10.83
N PRO A 88 7.22 -0.63 -12.15
CA PRO A 88 6.91 -1.74 -13.06
C PRO A 88 7.91 -2.89 -13.00
N GLN A 89 9.19 -2.61 -12.76
CA GLN A 89 10.24 -3.63 -12.67
C GLN A 89 10.26 -4.41 -11.34
N MET A 90 9.40 -4.05 -10.40
CA MET A 90 9.24 -4.70 -9.09
C MET A 90 7.77 -5.14 -8.89
N GLY A 91 7.24 -5.95 -9.82
CA GLY A 91 5.89 -6.47 -9.76
C GLY A 91 4.78 -5.43 -9.96
N GLY A 92 5.12 -4.24 -10.46
CA GLY A 92 4.15 -3.16 -10.63
C GLY A 92 3.66 -2.55 -9.31
N LYS A 93 4.36 -2.82 -8.19
CA LYS A 93 3.96 -2.32 -6.88
C LYS A 93 3.95 -0.79 -6.81
N ILE A 94 3.08 -0.24 -5.99
CA ILE A 94 3.22 1.14 -5.51
C ILE A 94 4.40 1.15 -4.54
N LEU A 95 5.42 1.97 -4.80
CA LEU A 95 6.58 2.12 -3.90
C LEU A 95 6.22 2.87 -2.63
N GLY A 96 5.29 3.80 -2.75
CA GLY A 96 4.79 4.62 -1.66
C GLY A 96 3.96 5.77 -2.19
N ALA A 97 3.30 6.49 -1.26
CA ALA A 97 2.54 7.68 -1.59
C ALA A 97 2.75 8.75 -0.51
N ILE A 98 2.88 9.99 -0.95
CA ILE A 98 3.20 11.14 -0.11
C ILE A 98 2.05 12.13 -0.15
N GLU A 99 1.62 12.58 1.01
CA GLU A 99 0.73 13.72 1.17
C GLU A 99 1.57 15.01 1.06
N LYS A 100 1.21 15.93 0.15
CA LYS A 100 2.09 17.03 -0.29
C LYS A 100 2.11 18.20 0.67
N SER A 101 1.05 18.45 1.44
CA SER A 101 1.02 19.58 2.37
C SER A 101 1.99 19.37 3.55
N THR A 102 2.15 18.13 3.99
CA THR A 102 3.08 17.75 5.06
C THR A 102 4.41 17.20 4.55
N GLY A 103 4.46 16.75 3.29
CA GLY A 103 5.59 16.04 2.70
C GLY A 103 5.77 14.61 3.26
N ARG A 104 4.78 14.08 3.98
CA ARG A 104 4.90 12.79 4.69
C ARG A 104 4.27 11.64 3.90
N PRO A 105 4.86 10.44 3.95
CA PRO A 105 4.26 9.26 3.37
C PRO A 105 3.06 8.81 4.20
N PHE A 106 1.90 8.59 3.53
CA PHE A 106 0.75 7.89 4.10
C PHE A 106 0.70 6.42 3.65
N ILE A 107 1.39 6.06 2.56
CA ILE A 107 1.80 4.70 2.24
C ILE A 107 3.31 4.64 2.45
N TYR A 108 3.77 3.76 3.34
CA TYR A 108 5.17 3.66 3.72
C TYR A 108 6.10 3.47 2.52
N TYR A 109 7.08 4.36 2.41
CA TYR A 109 8.07 4.37 1.35
C TYR A 109 9.36 3.74 1.86
N ASN A 110 9.71 2.54 1.39
CA ASN A 110 11.01 1.96 1.69
C ASN A 110 12.07 2.57 0.77
N ASN A 111 13.04 3.29 1.34
CA ASN A 111 14.09 3.98 0.60
C ASN A 111 15.20 3.04 0.08
N VAL A 112 15.07 1.74 0.30
CA VAL A 112 15.98 0.70 -0.17
C VAL A 112 15.21 -0.38 -0.92
N VAL A 113 15.78 -0.92 -1.98
CA VAL A 113 15.29 -2.13 -2.66
C VAL A 113 16.05 -3.32 -2.11
N LYS A 114 15.47 -4.01 -1.13
CA LYS A 114 16.12 -5.09 -0.40
C LYS A 114 15.33 -6.38 -0.60
N PHE A 115 15.84 -7.21 -1.52
CA PHE A 115 15.19 -8.48 -1.83
C PHE A 115 15.49 -9.52 -0.77
N ARG A 116 14.46 -10.15 -0.26
CA ARG A 116 14.55 -11.26 0.71
C ARG A 116 13.52 -12.33 0.37
N GLU A 117 13.85 -13.59 0.63
CA GLU A 117 12.91 -14.68 0.52
C GLU A 117 11.88 -14.60 1.63
N ILE A 118 10.61 -14.60 1.25
CA ILE A 118 9.49 -14.67 2.18
C ILE A 118 8.63 -15.89 1.81
N ALA A 119 8.33 -16.71 2.80
CA ALA A 119 7.42 -17.85 2.67
C ALA A 119 7.78 -18.84 1.54
N MET A 120 9.05 -18.95 1.18
CA MET A 120 9.60 -19.88 0.16
C MET A 120 8.98 -19.69 -1.24
N ARG A 121 8.66 -18.46 -1.61
CA ARG A 121 8.00 -18.11 -2.88
C ARG A 121 8.84 -17.25 -3.80
N GLY A 122 10.07 -17.00 -3.44
CA GLY A 122 11.01 -16.18 -4.19
C GLY A 122 11.22 -14.80 -3.56
N PRO A 123 12.00 -13.95 -4.25
CA PRO A 123 12.37 -12.64 -3.72
C PRO A 123 11.16 -11.74 -3.55
N TRP A 124 11.18 -10.96 -2.47
CA TRP A 124 10.16 -10.00 -2.11
C TRP A 124 10.81 -8.73 -1.55
N THR A 125 10.17 -7.59 -1.70
CA THR A 125 10.59 -6.32 -1.12
C THR A 125 9.49 -5.73 -0.26
N SER A 126 9.84 -5.19 0.90
CA SER A 126 8.88 -4.55 1.81
C SER A 126 8.48 -3.13 1.36
N GLY A 127 7.46 -2.59 2.00
CA GLY A 127 6.97 -1.24 1.76
C GLY A 127 6.01 -1.12 0.58
N GLY A 128 5.36 0.03 0.49
CA GLY A 128 4.44 0.33 -0.59
C GLY A 128 3.16 -0.48 -0.56
N VAL A 129 2.63 -0.77 -1.75
CA VAL A 129 1.49 -1.69 -1.94
C VAL A 129 1.87 -2.72 -2.98
N GLU A 130 1.87 -3.99 -2.61
CA GLU A 130 2.04 -5.10 -3.54
C GLU A 130 0.71 -5.68 -3.99
N PHE A 131 0.70 -6.24 -5.19
CA PHE A 131 -0.45 -6.89 -5.81
C PHE A 131 -0.16 -8.37 -6.00
N ASN A 132 -0.93 -9.24 -5.33
CA ASN A 132 -0.78 -10.68 -5.41
C ASN A 132 -1.94 -11.32 -6.16
N PHE A 133 -1.63 -12.12 -7.15
CA PHE A 133 -2.56 -12.89 -7.95
C PHE A 133 -2.03 -14.32 -8.15
N GLY A 134 -2.88 -15.23 -8.59
CA GLY A 134 -2.52 -16.62 -8.81
C GLY A 134 -2.90 -17.54 -7.64
N ASP A 135 -1.98 -18.37 -7.19
CA ASP A 135 -2.25 -19.38 -6.17
C ASP A 135 -1.96 -18.90 -4.75
N LEU A 136 -1.03 -17.96 -4.58
CA LEU A 136 -0.45 -17.61 -3.28
C LEU A 136 -0.13 -16.12 -3.18
N GLY A 137 -0.14 -15.58 -1.96
CA GLY A 137 0.45 -14.28 -1.63
C GLY A 137 1.98 -14.32 -1.72
N HIS A 138 2.60 -13.16 -1.89
CA HIS A 138 4.02 -13.00 -2.18
C HIS A 138 4.47 -13.84 -3.39
N ALA A 139 3.64 -13.85 -4.44
CA ALA A 139 3.92 -14.58 -5.65
C ALA A 139 5.24 -14.09 -6.31
N PRO A 140 5.96 -14.92 -7.08
CA PRO A 140 7.21 -14.52 -7.73
C PRO A 140 7.10 -13.27 -8.61
N THR A 141 5.91 -12.97 -9.14
CA THR A 141 5.63 -11.76 -9.91
C THR A 141 5.78 -10.47 -9.10
N THR A 142 5.73 -10.52 -7.76
CA THR A 142 5.88 -9.31 -6.91
C THR A 142 7.27 -8.70 -6.96
N ALA A 143 8.29 -9.43 -7.41
CA ALA A 143 9.66 -8.95 -7.56
C ALA A 143 10.16 -9.00 -9.01
N SER A 144 9.31 -9.40 -9.96
CA SER A 144 9.64 -9.52 -11.38
C SER A 144 9.17 -8.29 -12.16
N PRO A 145 9.82 -7.96 -13.29
CA PRO A 145 9.29 -6.96 -14.20
C PRO A 145 7.90 -7.35 -14.72
N VAL A 146 7.01 -6.37 -14.81
CA VAL A 146 5.67 -6.50 -15.39
C VAL A 146 5.49 -5.46 -16.49
N ASP A 147 4.55 -5.70 -17.40
CA ASP A 147 4.15 -4.71 -18.39
C ASP A 147 3.47 -3.52 -17.74
N TYR A 148 3.61 -2.34 -18.32
CA TYR A 148 2.91 -1.16 -17.86
C TYR A 148 2.48 -0.24 -19.01
N LEU A 149 1.42 0.50 -18.78
CA LEU A 149 0.90 1.54 -19.65
C LEU A 149 0.51 2.75 -18.82
N THR A 150 0.85 3.94 -19.27
CA THR A 150 0.41 5.20 -18.66
C THR A 150 -0.63 5.89 -19.52
N ARG A 151 -1.58 6.58 -18.90
CA ARG A 151 -2.65 7.28 -19.60
C ARG A 151 -3.07 8.54 -18.84
N THR A 152 -3.27 9.63 -19.59
CA THR A 152 -4.04 10.79 -19.14
C THR A 152 -5.48 10.58 -19.61
N ASN A 153 -6.42 10.66 -18.67
CA ASN A 153 -7.84 10.43 -18.92
C ASN A 153 -8.56 11.75 -19.25
N ALA A 154 -9.70 11.65 -19.93
CA ALA A 154 -10.48 12.82 -20.36
C ALA A 154 -10.99 13.69 -19.19
N ASP A 155 -11.16 13.10 -18.02
CA ASP A 155 -11.58 13.78 -16.78
C ASP A 155 -10.42 14.45 -15.99
N GLY A 156 -9.24 14.54 -16.60
CA GLY A 156 -8.05 15.13 -15.98
C GLY A 156 -7.32 14.22 -14.98
N SER A 157 -7.83 13.01 -14.71
CA SER A 157 -7.12 11.99 -13.94
C SER A 157 -6.01 11.34 -14.74
N VAL A 158 -5.10 10.65 -14.08
CA VAL A 158 -4.05 9.85 -14.72
C VAL A 158 -4.05 8.43 -14.21
N SER A 159 -3.61 7.50 -15.04
CA SER A 159 -3.53 6.09 -14.69
C SER A 159 -2.18 5.49 -15.05
N CYS A 160 -1.71 4.56 -14.21
CA CYS A 160 -0.70 3.57 -14.55
C CYS A 160 -1.36 2.19 -14.47
N ILE A 161 -1.35 1.45 -15.56
CA ILE A 161 -1.88 0.09 -15.62
C ILE A 161 -0.68 -0.84 -15.63
N VAL A 162 -0.59 -1.72 -14.65
CA VAL A 162 0.47 -2.74 -14.54
C VAL A 162 -0.14 -4.13 -14.64
N GLY A 163 0.60 -5.11 -15.13
CA GLY A 163 0.08 -6.46 -15.20
C GLY A 163 1.01 -7.41 -15.94
N THR A 164 0.73 -8.71 -15.81
CA THR A 164 1.47 -9.77 -16.48
C THR A 164 0.66 -11.06 -16.47
N THR A 165 1.23 -12.11 -17.05
CA THR A 165 0.76 -13.48 -16.86
C THR A 165 1.45 -14.09 -15.65
N ASP A 166 0.69 -14.61 -14.70
CA ASP A 166 1.23 -15.45 -13.63
C ASP A 166 1.57 -16.82 -14.20
N LEU A 167 2.86 -17.14 -14.22
CA LEU A 167 3.34 -18.34 -14.90
C LEU A 167 2.93 -19.64 -14.19
N ALA A 168 2.75 -19.60 -12.89
CA ALA A 168 2.35 -20.77 -12.10
C ALA A 168 0.89 -21.16 -12.38
N SER A 169 -0.03 -20.21 -12.32
CA SER A 169 -1.45 -20.42 -12.58
C SER A 169 -1.86 -20.24 -14.04
N ARG A 170 -0.99 -19.67 -14.89
CA ARG A 170 -1.26 -19.25 -16.28
C ARG A 170 -2.40 -18.24 -16.42
N THR A 171 -2.78 -17.60 -15.35
CA THR A 171 -3.80 -16.54 -15.36
C THR A 171 -3.18 -15.19 -15.67
N VAL A 172 -3.98 -14.31 -16.26
CA VAL A 172 -3.55 -12.93 -16.60
C VAL A 172 -4.19 -11.97 -15.62
N TRP A 173 -3.40 -11.08 -15.05
CA TRP A 173 -3.89 -10.04 -14.17
C TRP A 173 -3.44 -8.65 -14.62
N ARG A 174 -4.22 -7.65 -14.27
CA ARG A 174 -3.91 -6.22 -14.45
C ARG A 174 -4.44 -5.45 -13.26
N VAL A 175 -3.70 -4.42 -12.88
CA VAL A 175 -4.15 -3.42 -11.90
C VAL A 175 -4.00 -2.05 -12.51
N GLU A 176 -5.09 -1.32 -12.62
CA GLU A 176 -5.06 0.11 -12.87
C GLU A 176 -4.90 0.83 -11.55
N VAL A 177 -3.83 1.62 -11.43
CA VAL A 177 -3.62 2.61 -10.36
C VAL A 177 -3.99 3.96 -10.95
N ARG A 178 -5.10 4.56 -10.49
CA ARG A 178 -5.64 5.81 -11.01
C ARG A 178 -5.59 6.89 -9.95
N LEU A 179 -5.10 8.06 -10.32
CA LEU A 179 -5.09 9.25 -9.50
C LEU A 179 -6.09 10.26 -10.06
N PRO A 180 -7.19 10.56 -9.36
CA PRO A 180 -8.10 11.65 -9.73
C PRO A 180 -7.39 13.00 -9.77
N ALA A 181 -7.92 13.92 -10.56
CA ALA A 181 -7.31 15.24 -10.77
C ALA A 181 -7.25 16.09 -9.48
N ASP A 182 -8.29 15.99 -8.64
CA ASP A 182 -8.57 16.92 -7.55
C ASP A 182 -8.86 16.23 -6.20
N LYS A 183 -8.36 14.99 -5.99
CA LYS A 183 -8.62 14.21 -4.77
C LYS A 183 -7.33 13.74 -4.11
N ALA A 184 -7.35 13.63 -2.79
CA ALA A 184 -6.26 13.11 -1.97
C ALA A 184 -6.38 11.59 -1.76
N TYR A 185 -6.75 10.84 -2.80
CA TYR A 185 -6.77 9.38 -2.77
C TYR A 185 -6.36 8.79 -4.10
N VAL A 186 -5.92 7.55 -4.08
CA VAL A 186 -5.62 6.73 -5.25
C VAL A 186 -6.59 5.57 -5.34
N GLU A 187 -7.08 5.30 -6.54
CA GLU A 187 -7.96 4.18 -6.84
C GLU A 187 -7.15 3.02 -7.40
N THR A 188 -7.51 1.79 -7.02
CA THR A 188 -6.99 0.59 -7.66
C THR A 188 -8.15 -0.22 -8.22
N ARG A 189 -8.05 -0.64 -9.48
CA ARG A 189 -8.99 -1.53 -10.13
C ARG A 189 -8.27 -2.75 -10.65
N SER A 190 -8.64 -3.93 -10.16
CA SER A 190 -8.03 -5.19 -10.53
C SER A 190 -8.88 -5.93 -11.55
N PHE A 191 -8.22 -6.46 -12.57
CA PHE A 191 -8.79 -7.37 -13.56
C PHE A 191 -8.02 -8.68 -13.50
N TRP A 192 -8.74 -9.76 -13.47
CA TRP A 192 -8.15 -11.08 -13.44
C TRP A 192 -8.89 -12.02 -14.37
N TYR A 193 -8.15 -12.69 -15.25
CA TYR A 193 -8.69 -13.51 -16.30
C TYR A 193 -7.94 -14.84 -16.40
N ASN A 194 -8.69 -15.94 -16.51
CA ASN A 194 -8.15 -17.26 -16.82
C ASN A 194 -8.35 -17.55 -18.30
N PRO A 195 -7.29 -17.48 -19.14
CA PRO A 195 -7.38 -17.72 -20.58
C PRO A 195 -7.31 -19.21 -20.95
N THR A 196 -7.25 -20.10 -19.96
CA THR A 196 -7.11 -21.56 -20.19
C THR A 196 -8.44 -22.26 -20.02
N ASP A 197 -8.57 -23.47 -20.61
CA ASP A 197 -9.72 -24.35 -20.44
C ASP A 197 -9.70 -25.09 -19.07
N LEU A 198 -8.64 -24.88 -18.28
CA LEU A 198 -8.48 -25.52 -16.99
C LEU A 198 -8.93 -24.61 -15.85
N THR A 199 -9.56 -25.17 -14.86
CA THR A 199 -9.85 -24.44 -13.61
C THR A 199 -8.55 -24.04 -12.93
N ALA A 200 -8.39 -22.75 -12.63
CA ALA A 200 -7.24 -22.22 -11.93
C ALA A 200 -7.61 -21.77 -10.51
N SER A 201 -6.66 -21.88 -9.60
CA SER A 201 -6.80 -21.35 -8.26
C SER A 201 -6.97 -19.83 -8.32
N ARG A 202 -7.82 -19.30 -7.45
CA ARG A 202 -8.10 -17.87 -7.36
C ARG A 202 -7.64 -17.33 -6.00
N TYR A 203 -6.56 -16.57 -6.04
CA TYR A 203 -6.05 -15.83 -4.89
C TYR A 203 -5.75 -14.39 -5.29
N HIS A 204 -6.35 -13.44 -4.59
CA HIS A 204 -6.00 -12.03 -4.73
C HIS A 204 -5.90 -11.37 -3.37
N TRP A 205 -4.77 -10.70 -3.14
CA TRP A 205 -4.45 -10.02 -1.91
C TRP A 205 -3.56 -8.81 -2.19
N MET A 206 -3.84 -7.69 -1.51
CA MET A 206 -3.04 -6.47 -1.56
C MET A 206 -2.45 -6.23 -0.17
N ASN A 207 -1.14 -5.98 -0.11
CA ASN A 207 -0.45 -5.61 1.12
C ASN A 207 -0.01 -4.15 1.03
N GLY A 208 -0.65 -3.28 1.81
CA GLY A 208 -0.30 -1.87 1.92
C GLY A 208 0.51 -1.62 3.18
N ALA A 209 1.68 -1.01 3.07
CA ALA A 209 2.53 -0.70 4.22
C ALA A 209 2.23 0.68 4.81
N ALA A 210 2.25 0.78 6.14
CA ALA A 210 2.10 2.00 6.91
C ALA A 210 3.25 2.13 7.93
N ASP A 211 3.70 3.37 8.18
CA ASP A 211 4.79 3.64 9.13
C ASP A 211 4.38 3.26 10.56
N ALA A 212 5.17 2.41 11.20
CA ALA A 212 4.92 1.90 12.54
C ALA A 212 5.49 2.85 13.62
N ALA A 213 4.92 4.04 13.71
CA ALA A 213 5.28 5.00 14.74
C ALA A 213 4.54 4.73 16.06
N ASP A 214 5.09 5.22 17.18
CA ASP A 214 4.52 5.02 18.52
C ASP A 214 3.10 5.53 18.70
N ASP A 215 2.69 6.52 17.91
CA ASP A 215 1.37 7.12 17.92
C ASP A 215 0.40 6.51 16.89
N LEU A 216 0.82 5.44 16.21
CA LEU A 216 -0.03 4.73 15.27
C LEU A 216 -1.18 4.03 15.99
N GLU A 217 -2.40 4.28 15.52
CA GLU A 217 -3.62 3.60 15.93
C GLU A 217 -4.33 3.01 14.72
N PHE A 218 -4.73 1.74 14.82
CA PHE A 218 -5.49 1.05 13.79
C PHE A 218 -6.98 1.37 13.92
N ILE A 219 -7.56 1.87 12.87
CA ILE A 219 -9.00 2.12 12.76
C ILE A 219 -9.64 0.92 12.08
N TYR A 220 -10.14 -0.02 12.87
CA TYR A 220 -10.77 -1.22 12.34
C TYR A 220 -11.98 -1.62 13.22
N PRO A 221 -13.22 -1.30 12.81
CA PRO A 221 -14.43 -1.61 13.59
C PRO A 221 -14.63 -3.11 13.76
N GLY A 222 -14.88 -3.54 15.00
CA GLY A 222 -15.15 -4.94 15.34
C GLY A 222 -14.99 -5.22 16.83
N SER A 223 -15.12 -6.48 17.23
CA SER A 223 -15.08 -6.90 18.65
C SER A 223 -14.20 -8.13 18.91
N ALA A 224 -13.77 -8.81 17.86
CA ALA A 224 -12.90 -9.97 17.93
C ALA A 224 -11.97 -9.99 16.71
N PHE A 225 -10.96 -10.85 16.72
CA PHE A 225 -10.11 -11.10 15.55
C PHE A 225 -9.79 -12.59 15.38
N ILE A 226 -9.47 -12.96 14.13
CA ILE A 226 -8.75 -14.20 13.81
C ILE A 226 -7.32 -13.81 13.47
N GLY A 227 -6.35 -14.46 14.10
CA GLY A 227 -4.94 -14.29 13.81
C GLY A 227 -4.47 -15.04 12.58
N HIS A 228 -3.17 -14.95 12.30
CA HIS A 228 -2.58 -15.54 11.08
C HIS A 228 -2.72 -17.06 11.04
N ASP A 229 -2.57 -17.71 12.16
CA ASP A 229 -2.62 -19.17 12.30
C ASP A 229 -4.00 -19.68 12.74
N GLY A 230 -5.00 -18.80 12.78
CA GLY A 230 -6.38 -19.14 13.10
C GLY A 230 -6.75 -18.96 14.57
N GLU A 231 -5.87 -18.40 15.40
CA GLU A 231 -6.18 -18.08 16.78
C GLU A 231 -7.29 -17.02 16.87
N LEU A 232 -8.17 -17.16 17.86
CA LEU A 232 -9.24 -16.20 18.14
C LEU A 232 -8.85 -15.32 19.33
N GLY A 233 -9.22 -14.05 19.26
CA GLY A 233 -8.98 -13.11 20.35
C GLY A 233 -9.96 -11.95 20.36
N ALA A 234 -9.99 -11.22 21.50
CA ALA A 234 -10.79 -10.02 21.64
C ALA A 234 -10.11 -8.81 20.97
N TRP A 235 -10.93 -7.90 20.44
CA TRP A 235 -10.51 -6.68 19.76
C TRP A 235 -11.44 -5.51 20.13
N PRO A 236 -10.96 -4.27 20.32
CA PRO A 236 -9.55 -3.87 20.36
C PRO A 236 -8.89 -4.13 21.72
N ILE A 237 -9.69 -4.40 22.78
CA ILE A 237 -9.19 -4.65 24.13
C ILE A 237 -8.98 -6.15 24.31
N ASN A 238 -7.74 -6.54 24.59
CA ASN A 238 -7.41 -7.94 24.85
C ASN A 238 -7.81 -8.37 26.30
N PRO A 239 -7.77 -9.67 26.66
CA PRO A 239 -8.14 -10.14 28.00
C PRO A 239 -7.30 -9.55 29.14
N GLN A 240 -6.13 -8.99 28.85
CA GLN A 240 -5.27 -8.29 29.82
C GLN A 240 -5.62 -6.80 29.96
N GLY A 241 -6.73 -6.34 29.37
CA GLY A 241 -7.18 -4.94 29.41
C GLY A 241 -6.34 -3.99 28.53
N ARG A 242 -5.51 -4.52 27.62
CA ARG A 242 -4.65 -3.73 26.76
C ARG A 242 -5.33 -3.45 25.43
N ASP A 243 -5.32 -2.20 25.00
CA ASP A 243 -5.83 -1.76 23.71
C ASP A 243 -4.81 -2.07 22.59
N ILE A 244 -5.02 -3.17 21.87
CA ILE A 244 -4.13 -3.63 20.80
C ILE A 244 -4.39 -2.95 19.45
N SER A 245 -5.38 -2.06 19.35
CA SER A 245 -5.48 -1.16 18.19
C SER A 245 -4.34 -0.14 18.17
N LYS A 246 -3.68 0.10 19.29
CA LYS A 246 -2.50 0.96 19.37
C LYS A 246 -1.24 0.16 19.13
N TYR A 247 -0.48 0.54 18.11
CA TYR A 247 0.74 -0.17 17.70
C TYR A 247 1.68 -0.44 18.90
N ARG A 248 1.97 0.56 19.71
CA ARG A 248 2.86 0.46 20.88
C ARG A 248 2.44 -0.59 21.93
N ASN A 249 1.19 -1.03 21.91
CA ASN A 249 0.65 -2.01 22.84
C ASN A 249 0.79 -3.46 22.35
N ASN A 250 1.40 -3.67 21.19
CA ASN A 250 1.59 -4.98 20.57
C ASN A 250 2.94 -5.61 20.95
N ASP A 251 3.11 -5.82 22.26
CA ASP A 251 4.30 -6.42 22.88
C ASP A 251 4.17 -7.94 22.85
N PHE A 252 4.67 -8.55 21.79
CA PHE A 252 4.72 -10.00 21.57
C PHE A 252 5.95 -10.38 20.72
N GLY A 253 6.23 -11.69 20.64
CA GLY A 253 7.30 -12.23 19.80
C GLY A 253 6.88 -12.37 18.33
N SER A 254 7.86 -12.43 17.42
CA SER A 254 7.68 -12.72 16.00
C SER A 254 6.71 -11.77 15.29
N TYR A 255 5.61 -12.27 14.78
CA TYR A 255 4.60 -11.51 14.05
C TYR A 255 3.19 -11.83 14.55
N LYS A 256 2.24 -10.95 14.22
CA LYS A 256 0.81 -11.18 14.44
C LYS A 256 -0.03 -10.55 13.35
N SER A 257 -1.18 -11.12 13.09
CA SER A 257 -2.18 -10.45 12.26
C SER A 257 -3.54 -10.42 12.91
N TYR A 258 -4.34 -9.42 12.53
CA TYR A 258 -5.69 -9.21 13.02
C TYR A 258 -6.64 -9.13 11.83
N HIS A 259 -7.39 -10.22 11.57
CA HIS A 259 -8.62 -10.17 10.78
C HIS A 259 -9.76 -9.83 11.72
N VAL A 260 -10.11 -8.58 11.82
CA VAL A 260 -11.11 -8.11 12.78
C VAL A 260 -12.50 -8.55 12.36
N LEU A 261 -13.25 -9.07 13.31
CA LEU A 261 -14.58 -9.62 13.19
C LEU A 261 -15.61 -8.81 13.97
N GLY A 262 -16.89 -9.11 13.74
CA GLY A 262 -18.02 -8.50 14.45
C GLY A 262 -18.67 -7.37 13.68
N LYS A 263 -18.02 -6.84 12.64
CA LYS A 263 -18.62 -5.89 11.70
C LYS A 263 -18.10 -6.12 10.28
N ASN A 264 -19.00 -6.14 9.33
CA ASN A 264 -18.69 -6.13 7.90
C ASN A 264 -18.45 -4.68 7.48
N THR A 265 -17.22 -4.23 7.58
CA THR A 265 -16.85 -2.85 7.27
C THR A 265 -16.29 -2.70 5.86
N ASP A 266 -16.66 -1.62 5.18
CA ASP A 266 -16.09 -1.23 3.89
C ASP A 266 -14.73 -0.56 4.04
N PHE A 267 -14.34 -0.18 5.26
CA PHE A 267 -13.11 0.56 5.50
C PHE A 267 -12.33 0.01 6.69
N PHE A 268 -11.05 0.25 6.68
CA PHE A 268 -10.13 0.16 7.81
C PHE A 268 -8.88 0.99 7.48
N GLY A 269 -8.04 1.26 8.48
CA GLY A 269 -6.91 2.13 8.23
C GLY A 269 -6.01 2.33 9.44
N ALA A 270 -5.20 3.37 9.36
CA ALA A 270 -4.26 3.79 10.39
C ALA A 270 -4.26 5.30 10.54
N LEU A 271 -4.12 5.76 11.76
CA LEU A 271 -4.04 7.18 12.14
C LEU A 271 -2.77 7.42 12.95
N TRP A 272 -2.03 8.46 12.60
CA TRP A 272 -0.91 8.99 13.38
C TRP A 272 -1.34 10.29 14.03
N SER A 273 -1.73 10.22 15.30
CA SER A 273 -2.34 11.35 16.02
C SER A 273 -1.42 12.56 16.18
N LYS A 274 -0.11 12.33 16.37
CA LYS A 274 0.89 13.41 16.50
C LYS A 274 1.23 14.09 15.16
N ARG A 275 0.91 13.44 14.06
CA ARG A 275 1.19 13.94 12.71
C ARG A 275 -0.04 14.51 12.03
N ASP A 276 -1.21 14.36 12.64
CA ASP A 276 -2.52 14.69 12.06
C ASP A 276 -2.67 14.11 10.65
N LEU A 277 -2.26 12.86 10.50
CA LEU A 277 -2.23 12.15 9.22
C LEU A 277 -2.81 10.76 9.39
N GLY A 278 -3.56 10.30 8.40
CA GLY A 278 -4.09 8.96 8.37
C GLY A 278 -4.10 8.36 6.97
N VAL A 279 -4.21 7.06 6.91
CA VAL A 279 -4.48 6.30 5.69
C VAL A 279 -5.72 5.48 5.87
N LEU A 280 -6.66 5.57 4.94
CA LEU A 280 -7.88 4.79 4.92
C LEU A 280 -7.90 3.93 3.65
N HIS A 281 -7.99 2.62 3.83
CA HIS A 281 -8.37 1.71 2.76
C HIS A 281 -9.89 1.61 2.72
N TRP A 282 -10.47 1.82 1.57
CA TRP A 282 -11.88 1.63 1.33
C TRP A 282 -12.13 0.64 0.19
N SER A 283 -13.00 -0.31 0.42
CA SER A 283 -13.56 -1.22 -0.60
C SER A 283 -14.84 -1.82 -0.07
N ARG A 284 -15.84 -2.01 -0.93
CA ARG A 284 -17.07 -2.69 -0.49
C ARG A 284 -16.71 -4.04 0.14
N PHE A 285 -17.32 -4.34 1.26
CA PHE A 285 -17.07 -5.60 1.97
C PHE A 285 -17.37 -6.82 1.08
N ALA A 286 -18.44 -6.75 0.27
CA ALA A 286 -18.79 -7.81 -0.67
C ALA A 286 -17.69 -8.11 -1.71
N ASP A 287 -16.91 -7.09 -2.12
CA ASP A 287 -15.85 -7.25 -3.11
C ASP A 287 -14.53 -7.71 -2.48
N LYS A 288 -14.25 -7.20 -1.27
CA LYS A 288 -13.02 -7.52 -0.51
C LYS A 288 -13.34 -7.75 0.97
N PRO A 289 -13.90 -8.91 1.31
CA PRO A 289 -14.24 -9.26 2.69
C PRO A 289 -13.00 -9.45 3.58
N GLY A 290 -11.88 -9.85 2.99
CA GLY A 290 -10.63 -10.02 3.70
C GLY A 290 -9.96 -8.68 3.95
N LYS A 291 -9.99 -8.22 5.20
CA LYS A 291 -9.23 -7.06 5.69
C LYS A 291 -8.40 -7.50 6.87
N LYS A 292 -7.11 -7.18 6.86
CA LYS A 292 -6.16 -7.69 7.84
C LYS A 292 -5.10 -6.63 8.16
N ILE A 293 -4.73 -6.54 9.42
CA ILE A 293 -3.55 -5.85 9.88
C ILE A 293 -2.46 -6.88 10.11
N TRP A 294 -1.25 -6.62 9.65
CA TRP A 294 -0.06 -7.40 9.94
C TRP A 294 0.94 -6.55 10.71
N ILE A 295 1.52 -7.10 11.79
CA ILE A 295 2.46 -6.41 12.65
C ILE A 295 3.64 -7.34 12.96
N TRP A 296 4.86 -6.81 12.83
CA TRP A 296 6.02 -7.37 13.50
C TRP A 296 5.98 -6.99 14.99
N GLY A 297 6.15 -7.96 15.86
CA GLY A 297 6.19 -7.72 17.31
C GLY A 297 7.39 -6.88 17.74
N HIS A 298 7.33 -6.32 18.93
CA HIS A 298 8.41 -5.49 19.50
C HIS A 298 9.56 -6.32 20.09
N SER A 299 9.52 -7.64 19.98
CA SER A 299 10.59 -8.53 20.36
C SER A 299 11.85 -8.34 19.51
N ARG A 300 12.96 -8.87 19.99
CA ARG A 300 14.20 -8.91 19.20
C ARG A 300 14.02 -9.58 17.84
N GLU A 301 13.22 -10.63 17.76
CA GLU A 301 12.92 -11.32 16.51
C GLU A 301 12.18 -10.41 15.51
N GLY A 302 11.13 -9.72 15.95
CA GLY A 302 10.41 -8.75 15.10
C GLY A 302 11.33 -7.63 14.61
N MET A 303 12.23 -7.14 15.48
CA MET A 303 13.20 -6.09 15.11
C MET A 303 14.24 -6.59 14.09
N ILE A 304 14.65 -7.87 14.17
CA ILE A 304 15.54 -8.48 13.17
C ILE A 304 14.87 -8.51 11.80
N TRP A 305 13.58 -8.84 11.74
CA TRP A 305 12.83 -8.82 10.48
C TRP A 305 12.79 -7.42 9.86
N HIS A 306 12.57 -6.37 10.65
CA HIS A 306 12.66 -5.00 10.15
C HIS A 306 14.05 -4.70 9.55
N GLY A 307 15.13 -5.05 10.25
CA GLY A 307 16.49 -4.85 9.78
C GLY A 307 16.85 -5.66 8.52
N LEU A 308 16.22 -6.82 8.34
CA LEU A 308 16.39 -7.61 7.11
C LEU A 308 15.71 -6.96 5.89
N LEU A 309 14.70 -6.14 6.10
CA LEU A 309 13.83 -5.62 5.03
C LEU A 309 14.03 -4.13 4.76
N THR A 310 14.67 -3.40 5.67
CA THR A 310 14.88 -1.94 5.60
C THR A 310 16.34 -1.58 5.92
N ASP A 311 16.72 -0.34 5.63
CA ASP A 311 18.01 0.24 6.02
C ASP A 311 17.74 1.49 6.88
N PRO A 312 17.94 1.42 8.21
CA PRO A 312 17.68 2.54 9.12
C PRO A 312 18.51 3.80 8.80
N ASP A 313 19.72 3.66 8.27
CA ASP A 313 20.59 4.78 7.88
C ASP A 313 20.03 5.60 6.68
N LEU A 314 19.04 5.10 5.98
CA LEU A 314 18.29 5.83 4.94
C LEU A 314 16.99 6.45 5.44
N GLY A 315 16.83 6.57 6.76
CA GLY A 315 15.61 7.10 7.37
C GLY A 315 14.42 6.13 7.33
N ASN A 316 14.66 4.87 7.05
CA ASN A 316 13.63 3.84 7.13
C ASN A 316 13.32 3.51 8.58
N SER A 317 12.04 3.36 8.88
CA SER A 317 11.51 2.96 10.17
C SER A 317 10.94 1.54 10.10
N GLN A 318 10.34 1.13 11.20
CA GLN A 318 9.47 -0.03 11.22
C GLN A 318 8.20 0.25 10.42
N TYR A 319 7.56 -0.80 9.92
CA TYR A 319 6.29 -0.69 9.22
C TYR A 319 5.34 -1.81 9.66
N VAL A 320 4.07 -1.54 9.47
CA VAL A 320 2.96 -2.49 9.58
C VAL A 320 2.28 -2.61 8.24
N GLU A 321 1.44 -3.62 8.06
CA GLU A 321 0.69 -3.76 6.82
C GLU A 321 -0.82 -3.69 7.06
N ILE A 322 -1.49 -2.92 6.19
CA ILE A 322 -2.93 -2.85 6.04
C ILE A 322 -3.25 -3.61 4.76
N GLN A 323 -3.81 -4.79 4.90
CA GLN A 323 -3.95 -5.75 3.83
C GLN A 323 -5.41 -6.00 3.48
N SER A 324 -5.72 -6.21 2.20
CA SER A 324 -7.06 -6.60 1.77
C SER A 324 -7.06 -7.64 0.67
N GLY A 325 -8.10 -8.48 0.63
CA GLY A 325 -8.24 -9.54 -0.35
C GLY A 325 -9.66 -10.03 -0.53
N ILE A 326 -9.83 -10.96 -1.45
CA ILE A 326 -11.14 -11.52 -1.78
C ILE A 326 -11.59 -12.64 -0.83
N HIS A 327 -10.77 -12.96 0.17
CA HIS A 327 -11.07 -13.98 1.16
C HIS A 327 -10.92 -13.43 2.57
N SER A 328 -11.75 -13.91 3.49
CA SER A 328 -11.77 -13.46 4.89
C SER A 328 -10.71 -14.10 5.78
N THR A 329 -9.82 -14.92 5.23
CA THR A 329 -8.74 -15.57 5.98
C THR A 329 -7.45 -15.56 5.17
N SER A 330 -6.32 -15.86 5.83
CA SER A 330 -5.00 -15.96 5.16
C SER A 330 -4.81 -17.25 4.36
N ARG A 331 -5.74 -18.20 4.42
CA ARG A 331 -5.71 -19.46 3.68
C ARG A 331 -6.91 -19.56 2.74
N PRO A 332 -6.96 -18.72 1.71
CA PRO A 332 -8.08 -18.71 0.81
C PRO A 332 -8.01 -19.88 -0.17
N ARG A 333 -9.17 -20.35 -0.58
CA ARG A 333 -9.33 -21.23 -1.73
C ARG A 333 -10.56 -20.80 -2.51
N GLY A 334 -10.35 -20.40 -3.71
CA GLY A 334 -11.37 -20.18 -4.71
C GLY A 334 -10.84 -20.68 -6.04
N VAL A 335 -11.71 -20.80 -7.02
CA VAL A 335 -11.36 -21.21 -8.40
C VAL A 335 -11.99 -20.24 -9.40
N ILE A 336 -11.37 -20.08 -10.55
CA ILE A 336 -11.86 -19.31 -11.70
C ILE A 336 -11.70 -20.14 -12.98
#